data_bb3fd3b82f0065e84a3fd957ec546030
#
_entry.id   bb3fd3b82f0065e84a3fd957ec546030
#
_cell.length_a   1.000
_cell.length_b   1.000
_cell.length_c   1.000
_cell.angle_alpha   90.00
_cell.angle_beta   90.00
_cell.angle_gamma   90.00
#
_symmetry.space_group_name_H-M   'P 1'
#
loop_
_entity.id
_entity.type
_entity.pdbx_description
1 polymer ?
#
loop_
_entity_poly.entity_id
_entity_poly.type
_entity_poly.pdbx_seq_one_letter_code
_entity_poly.pdbx_strand_id
1 'polypeptide(L)'
;MPPAEIEQLAKVEAKQLHLDGLAGGLEKWLQAANHPLALAVTGCFTPSMGDADTLILSDGAQSLNIDLTSICPADEQALAQYLAGSQEKYVTDYKSTWHALHGRGLELNSVSFDAALAGYIARPDQRGYSVADLSQRWLGIDQEPTGQAEQTLLDLEGLGQEEASADDAALTRALVPVLTGQLEKTDSLQLLSQLELPVSLTLAHMENAGIDVDMDYLEQLLGELDSRVTHAAQNAYDALGHTINLSSPKQLQVALFEELDMPKTRKTKTGYTTNAEALEELYLKTAHPFLGYLLEHRDAIKLRQMVETLRKTTRDDGRIHTVFQQTVTTTGRLSSTEPNMQNIPARSEEGMRIRGAFVPGEGYEALMTADYSQIEMRIMAHLSKDQGLIDAFASGEDLHRYVAALVHGIDPAEVTSQQRSHIKAMSYGLAYGLSTFGLSRQLGISREEAASLRKAYFARFGGVQEYLTGVVKQARTLGYTQTMAGRRRYLPGLNSDNYATREAAERAALNAPIQGTAADIIKQAMLNVEAALREQGLASRILLQVHDELVLEIAPGEAETVQQLVRQQMESAASLSVKLEVGVGLGKTWRDAAH
;
A
#
# COMPACT_ATOMS: atom_id res chain seq x y z
N MET A 1 24.07 2.12 -14.97
CA MET A 1 24.34 2.34 -16.42
C MET A 1 23.85 3.73 -16.73
N PRO A 2 24.57 4.55 -17.49
CA PRO A 2 24.04 5.81 -18.02
C PRO A 2 22.83 5.48 -18.91
N PRO A 3 21.87 6.40 -19.06
CA PRO A 3 20.77 6.20 -20.00
C PRO A 3 21.39 5.95 -21.38
N ALA A 4 20.98 4.84 -22.01
CA ALA A 4 21.33 4.60 -23.40
C ALA A 4 20.93 5.85 -24.20
N GLU A 5 21.80 6.25 -25.12
CA GLU A 5 21.57 7.34 -26.05
C GLU A 5 20.12 7.27 -26.55
N ILE A 6 19.32 8.23 -26.08
CA ILE A 6 17.98 8.46 -26.63
C ILE A 6 18.27 9.06 -28.00
N GLU A 7 18.22 8.23 -29.05
CA GLU A 7 18.00 8.77 -30.40
C GLU A 7 16.85 9.76 -30.27
N GLN A 8 17.04 10.97 -30.75
CA GLN A 8 16.00 12.01 -30.74
C GLN A 8 14.74 11.43 -31.38
N LEU A 9 13.85 10.92 -30.51
CA LEU A 9 12.52 10.51 -30.94
C LEU A 9 11.81 11.75 -31.44
N ALA A 10 11.28 11.64 -32.65
CA ALA A 10 10.52 12.71 -33.30
C ALA A 10 9.50 13.29 -32.34
N LYS A 11 9.28 14.61 -32.41
CA LYS A 11 8.18 15.27 -31.68
C LYS A 11 6.91 14.44 -31.87
N VAL A 12 6.28 14.04 -30.77
CA VAL A 12 4.97 13.38 -30.81
C VAL A 12 3.95 14.48 -31.13
N GLU A 13 3.71 14.71 -32.40
CA GLU A 13 2.73 15.68 -32.92
C GLU A 13 1.57 14.88 -33.52
N ALA A 14 0.51 14.65 -32.73
CA ALA A 14 -0.74 14.12 -33.27
C ALA A 14 -1.61 15.28 -33.76
N LYS A 15 -2.24 15.10 -34.95
CA LYS A 15 -3.19 16.06 -35.45
C LYS A 15 -4.42 16.10 -34.54
N GLN A 16 -4.67 17.25 -33.92
CA GLN A 16 -5.83 17.44 -33.06
C GLN A 16 -7.11 17.57 -33.90
N LEU A 17 -8.11 16.79 -33.55
CA LEU A 17 -9.45 16.78 -34.13
C LEU A 17 -10.47 17.02 -33.01
N HIS A 18 -11.54 17.71 -33.34
CA HIS A 18 -12.69 17.84 -32.46
C HIS A 18 -13.89 17.14 -33.09
N LEU A 19 -14.70 16.50 -32.26
CA LEU A 19 -15.95 15.91 -32.70
C LEU A 19 -16.95 17.04 -32.99
N ASP A 20 -17.07 17.38 -34.26
CA ASP A 20 -18.07 18.36 -34.72
C ASP A 20 -19.44 17.70 -34.63
N GLY A 21 -20.37 18.18 -33.84
CA GLY A 21 -21.68 17.62 -33.50
C GLY A 21 -22.56 17.02 -34.62
N LEU A 22 -21.95 16.49 -35.68
CA LEU A 22 -22.58 15.75 -36.76
C LEU A 22 -22.73 14.27 -36.31
N ALA A 23 -23.95 13.85 -36.08
CA ALA A 23 -24.30 12.49 -35.69
C ALA A 23 -23.57 11.43 -36.56
N GLY A 24 -22.90 10.45 -35.92
CA GLY A 24 -22.15 9.37 -36.58
C GLY A 24 -20.74 9.74 -37.03
N GLY A 25 -20.19 10.87 -36.61
CA GLY A 25 -18.79 11.24 -36.88
C GLY A 25 -17.80 10.35 -36.15
N LEU A 26 -18.11 10.01 -34.90
CA LEU A 26 -17.27 9.16 -34.06
C LEU A 26 -17.15 7.73 -34.60
N GLU A 27 -18.26 7.11 -34.99
CA GLU A 27 -18.24 5.75 -35.52
C GLU A 27 -17.32 5.63 -36.74
N LYS A 28 -17.38 6.59 -37.66
CA LYS A 28 -16.51 6.62 -38.85
C LYS A 28 -15.06 6.78 -38.47
N TRP A 29 -14.74 7.64 -37.51
CA TRP A 29 -13.38 7.84 -37.03
C TRP A 29 -12.85 6.58 -36.37
N LEU A 30 -13.63 5.92 -35.50
CA LEU A 30 -13.26 4.68 -34.82
C LEU A 30 -12.97 3.54 -35.81
N GLN A 31 -13.72 3.46 -36.96
CA GLN A 31 -13.49 2.47 -38.01
C GLN A 31 -12.21 2.74 -38.81
N ALA A 32 -11.79 4.00 -38.91
CA ALA A 32 -10.62 4.41 -39.69
C ALA A 32 -9.34 4.49 -38.85
N ALA A 33 -9.45 4.61 -37.55
CA ALA A 33 -8.32 4.78 -36.65
C ALA A 33 -7.41 3.53 -36.56
N ASN A 34 -6.14 3.75 -36.31
CA ASN A 34 -5.15 2.68 -36.11
C ASN A 34 -5.17 2.17 -34.67
N HIS A 35 -5.85 1.08 -34.41
CA HIS A 35 -5.94 0.42 -33.11
C HIS A 35 -4.64 -0.28 -32.68
N PRO A 36 -4.39 -0.46 -31.36
CA PRO A 36 -5.17 0.01 -30.19
C PRO A 36 -5.12 1.53 -30.00
N LEU A 37 -6.18 2.12 -29.44
CA LEU A 37 -6.21 3.54 -29.11
C LEU A 37 -5.72 3.78 -27.68
N ALA A 38 -5.04 4.90 -27.48
CA ALA A 38 -4.77 5.44 -26.14
C ALA A 38 -5.85 6.44 -25.73
N LEU A 39 -6.17 6.45 -24.46
CA LEU A 39 -7.21 7.28 -23.85
C LEU A 39 -6.59 8.22 -22.82
N ALA A 40 -7.07 9.47 -22.79
CA ALA A 40 -6.90 10.41 -21.69
C ALA A 40 -8.27 11.01 -21.34
N VAL A 41 -8.54 11.21 -20.06
CA VAL A 41 -9.82 11.71 -19.55
C VAL A 41 -9.59 12.93 -18.68
N THR A 42 -10.46 13.92 -18.77
CA THR A 42 -10.57 15.00 -17.78
C THR A 42 -11.87 14.88 -17.01
N GLY A 43 -11.92 15.40 -15.81
CA GLY A 43 -13.12 15.38 -14.97
C GLY A 43 -12.81 15.06 -13.51
N CYS A 44 -13.76 14.45 -12.83
CA CYS A 44 -13.61 14.00 -11.45
C CYS A 44 -13.22 12.53 -11.39
N PHE A 45 -12.13 12.22 -10.69
CA PHE A 45 -11.61 10.85 -10.52
C PHE A 45 -11.92 10.25 -9.15
N THR A 46 -12.67 10.97 -8.34
CA THR A 46 -12.96 10.57 -6.96
C THR A 46 -13.83 9.30 -6.93
N PRO A 47 -13.44 8.25 -6.22
CA PRO A 47 -14.26 7.03 -6.10
C PRO A 47 -15.70 7.34 -5.71
N SER A 48 -16.67 6.64 -6.24
CA SER A 48 -18.13 6.82 -6.10
C SER A 48 -18.71 8.19 -6.54
N MET A 49 -17.87 9.15 -6.90
CA MET A 49 -18.27 10.50 -7.37
C MET A 49 -17.61 10.87 -8.69
N GLY A 50 -17.03 9.87 -9.38
CA GLY A 50 -16.39 10.08 -10.66
C GLY A 50 -17.33 10.68 -11.70
N ASP A 51 -16.80 11.54 -12.58
CA ASP A 51 -17.48 12.02 -13.78
C ASP A 51 -16.44 12.42 -14.83
N ALA A 52 -16.71 12.16 -16.08
CA ALA A 52 -15.82 12.48 -17.19
C ALA A 52 -16.37 13.67 -17.98
N ASP A 53 -15.61 14.76 -18.07
CA ASP A 53 -15.98 15.94 -18.85
C ASP A 53 -15.54 15.80 -20.31
N THR A 54 -14.30 15.37 -20.52
CA THR A 54 -13.71 15.22 -21.85
C THR A 54 -12.99 13.88 -21.96
N LEU A 55 -13.11 13.24 -23.11
CA LEU A 55 -12.34 12.06 -23.48
C LEU A 55 -11.51 12.35 -24.72
N ILE A 56 -10.23 12.05 -24.68
CA ILE A 56 -9.32 12.17 -25.81
C ILE A 56 -8.93 10.75 -26.23
N LEU A 57 -9.16 10.43 -27.51
CA LEU A 57 -8.76 9.17 -28.13
C LEU A 57 -7.61 9.42 -29.11
N SER A 58 -6.51 8.67 -29.02
CA SER A 58 -5.38 8.81 -29.95
C SER A 58 -4.96 7.49 -30.57
N ASP A 59 -4.76 7.50 -31.89
CA ASP A 59 -4.13 6.40 -32.64
C ASP A 59 -2.62 6.62 -32.86
N GLY A 60 -2.07 7.70 -32.30
CA GLY A 60 -0.69 8.14 -32.43
C GLY A 60 -0.43 9.14 -33.57
N ALA A 61 -1.23 9.11 -34.63
CA ALA A 61 -1.16 10.09 -35.73
C ALA A 61 -2.22 11.20 -35.57
N GLN A 62 -3.35 10.85 -35.01
CA GLN A 62 -4.48 11.75 -34.74
C GLN A 62 -4.96 11.57 -33.33
N SER A 63 -5.38 12.67 -32.72
CA SER A 63 -6.07 12.71 -31.41
C SER A 63 -7.43 13.35 -31.57
N LEU A 64 -8.49 12.62 -31.25
CA LEU A 64 -9.87 13.08 -31.28
C LEU A 64 -10.29 13.51 -29.89
N ASN A 65 -10.61 14.78 -29.73
CA ASN A 65 -11.13 15.36 -28.49
C ASN A 65 -12.66 15.30 -28.53
N ILE A 66 -13.27 14.72 -27.50
CA ILE A 66 -14.70 14.49 -27.36
C ILE A 66 -15.17 15.17 -26.09
N ASP A 67 -15.96 16.22 -26.22
CA ASP A 67 -16.66 16.84 -25.12
C ASP A 67 -17.87 15.98 -24.74
N LEU A 68 -17.78 15.29 -23.60
CA LEU A 68 -18.83 14.40 -23.11
C LEU A 68 -20.04 15.15 -22.56
N THR A 69 -19.89 16.43 -22.24
CA THR A 69 -20.99 17.25 -21.73
C THR A 69 -21.97 17.67 -22.83
N SER A 70 -21.53 17.66 -24.09
CA SER A 70 -22.29 18.08 -25.26
C SER A 70 -22.39 17.03 -26.37
N ILE A 71 -21.92 15.81 -26.13
CA ILE A 71 -21.93 14.71 -27.12
C ILE A 71 -23.36 14.36 -27.56
N CYS A 72 -23.57 14.13 -28.84
CA CYS A 72 -24.88 13.73 -29.34
C CYS A 72 -25.16 12.23 -29.04
N PRO A 73 -26.43 11.82 -28.89
CA PRO A 73 -26.79 10.45 -28.49
C PRO A 73 -26.24 9.36 -29.41
N ALA A 74 -26.09 9.64 -30.70
CA ALA A 74 -25.57 8.64 -31.66
C ALA A 74 -24.06 8.39 -31.45
N ASP A 75 -23.29 9.45 -31.20
CA ASP A 75 -21.87 9.35 -30.92
C ASP A 75 -21.61 8.83 -29.51
N GLU A 76 -22.46 9.19 -28.52
CA GLU A 76 -22.40 8.62 -27.17
C GLU A 76 -22.62 7.10 -27.19
N GLN A 77 -23.59 6.61 -27.97
CA GLN A 77 -23.83 5.18 -28.14
C GLN A 77 -22.63 4.48 -28.81
N ALA A 78 -22.03 5.09 -29.85
CA ALA A 78 -20.85 4.54 -30.51
C ALA A 78 -19.65 4.50 -29.55
N LEU A 79 -19.48 5.54 -28.73
CA LEU A 79 -18.45 5.59 -27.71
C LEU A 79 -18.65 4.50 -26.65
N ALA A 80 -19.86 4.36 -26.10
CA ALA A 80 -20.18 3.35 -25.11
C ALA A 80 -19.90 1.93 -25.63
N GLN A 81 -20.28 1.65 -26.89
CA GLN A 81 -20.00 0.37 -27.54
C GLN A 81 -18.50 0.11 -27.72
N TYR A 82 -17.74 1.15 -28.09
CA TYR A 82 -16.27 1.05 -28.23
C TYR A 82 -15.61 0.81 -26.88
N LEU A 83 -15.96 1.59 -25.85
CA LEU A 83 -15.35 1.47 -24.53
C LEU A 83 -15.65 0.11 -23.87
N ALA A 84 -16.89 -0.38 -23.97
CA ALA A 84 -17.30 -1.70 -23.46
C ALA A 84 -16.80 -2.87 -24.35
N GLY A 85 -16.34 -2.58 -25.58
CA GLY A 85 -15.92 -3.58 -26.56
C GLY A 85 -14.60 -4.27 -26.24
N SER A 86 -14.28 -5.31 -27.02
CA SER A 86 -13.10 -6.16 -26.87
C SER A 86 -11.81 -5.56 -27.50
N GLN A 87 -11.91 -4.42 -28.16
CA GLN A 87 -10.72 -3.76 -28.72
C GLN A 87 -9.80 -3.32 -27.57
N GLU A 88 -8.52 -3.60 -27.73
CA GLU A 88 -7.51 -3.20 -26.76
C GLU A 88 -7.41 -1.67 -26.65
N LYS A 89 -7.18 -1.20 -25.43
CA LYS A 89 -7.04 0.21 -25.10
C LYS A 89 -5.83 0.43 -24.21
N TYR A 90 -5.19 1.58 -24.35
CA TYR A 90 -4.05 1.99 -23.55
C TYR A 90 -4.44 3.22 -22.72
N VAL A 91 -3.96 3.27 -21.49
CA VAL A 91 -4.21 4.37 -20.56
C VAL A 91 -2.94 4.76 -19.81
N THR A 92 -2.97 5.91 -19.16
CA THR A 92 -2.10 6.23 -18.04
C THR A 92 -3.01 6.42 -16.83
N ASP A 93 -2.79 5.63 -15.74
CA ASP A 93 -3.66 5.53 -14.57
C ASP A 93 -5.07 4.96 -14.90
N TYR A 94 -5.10 3.63 -15.07
CA TYR A 94 -6.33 2.89 -15.37
C TYR A 94 -7.44 3.11 -14.34
N LYS A 95 -7.08 3.11 -13.07
CA LYS A 95 -8.04 3.21 -11.97
C LYS A 95 -8.77 4.57 -11.97
N SER A 96 -8.04 5.67 -12.10
CA SER A 96 -8.63 7.01 -12.21
C SER A 96 -9.48 7.15 -13.47
N THR A 97 -8.99 6.67 -14.61
CA THR A 97 -9.77 6.63 -15.87
C THR A 97 -11.07 5.84 -15.71
N TRP A 98 -11.01 4.70 -15.02
CA TRP A 98 -12.20 3.88 -14.75
C TRP A 98 -13.22 4.63 -13.88
N HIS A 99 -12.77 5.29 -12.79
CA HIS A 99 -13.68 6.03 -11.90
C HIS A 99 -14.43 7.13 -12.64
N ALA A 100 -13.73 7.91 -13.46
CA ALA A 100 -14.35 9.00 -14.22
C ALA A 100 -15.40 8.47 -15.23
N LEU A 101 -15.05 7.47 -16.01
CA LEU A 101 -15.95 6.90 -17.02
C LEU A 101 -17.11 6.14 -16.38
N HIS A 102 -16.86 5.36 -15.32
CA HIS A 102 -17.88 4.61 -14.59
C HIS A 102 -18.91 5.53 -13.96
N GLY A 103 -18.49 6.64 -13.34
CA GLY A 103 -19.41 7.62 -12.77
C GLY A 103 -20.29 8.28 -13.81
N ARG A 104 -19.79 8.44 -15.05
CA ARG A 104 -20.58 8.90 -16.21
C ARG A 104 -21.49 7.81 -16.79
N GLY A 105 -21.43 6.57 -16.30
CA GLY A 105 -22.19 5.44 -16.82
C GLY A 105 -21.59 4.77 -18.04
N LEU A 106 -20.31 5.02 -18.32
CA LEU A 106 -19.56 4.40 -19.42
C LEU A 106 -18.70 3.24 -18.89
N GLU A 107 -18.86 2.06 -19.46
CA GLU A 107 -18.11 0.85 -19.13
C GLU A 107 -16.76 0.84 -19.86
N LEU A 108 -15.65 0.63 -19.16
CA LEU A 108 -14.31 0.58 -19.73
C LEU A 108 -13.75 -0.84 -19.64
N ASN A 109 -13.72 -1.55 -20.76
CA ASN A 109 -13.21 -2.92 -20.89
C ASN A 109 -11.95 -3.00 -21.75
N SER A 110 -11.23 -4.12 -21.63
CA SER A 110 -10.10 -4.49 -22.51
C SER A 110 -8.96 -3.46 -22.50
N VAL A 111 -8.69 -2.85 -21.32
CA VAL A 111 -7.46 -2.11 -21.12
C VAL A 111 -6.31 -3.11 -21.06
N SER A 112 -5.36 -3.01 -21.98
CA SER A 112 -4.23 -3.94 -22.09
C SER A 112 -2.90 -3.33 -21.66
N PHE A 113 -2.84 -2.01 -21.43
CA PHE A 113 -1.64 -1.32 -20.99
C PHE A 113 -1.97 -0.09 -20.15
N ASP A 114 -1.24 0.07 -19.05
CA ASP A 114 -1.23 1.27 -18.21
C ASP A 114 0.21 1.78 -18.12
N ALA A 115 0.46 2.99 -18.61
CA ALA A 115 1.80 3.56 -18.68
C ALA A 115 2.36 3.91 -17.29
N ALA A 116 1.51 4.31 -16.33
CA ALA A 116 1.93 4.60 -14.95
C ALA A 116 2.41 3.32 -14.24
N LEU A 117 1.64 2.24 -14.35
CA LEU A 117 2.03 0.93 -13.79
C LEU A 117 3.28 0.37 -14.48
N ALA A 118 3.37 0.47 -15.80
CA ALA A 118 4.55 0.03 -16.57
C ALA A 118 5.80 0.81 -16.15
N GLY A 119 5.70 2.13 -16.02
CA GLY A 119 6.78 3.00 -15.55
C GLY A 119 7.22 2.67 -14.14
N TYR A 120 6.28 2.40 -13.25
CA TYR A 120 6.55 1.97 -11.88
C TYR A 120 7.26 0.61 -11.81
N ILE A 121 6.80 -0.39 -12.56
CA ILE A 121 7.47 -1.70 -12.61
C ILE A 121 8.89 -1.57 -13.16
N ALA A 122 9.08 -0.76 -14.20
CA ALA A 122 10.38 -0.52 -14.79
C ALA A 122 11.36 0.19 -13.82
N ARG A 123 10.87 1.17 -13.04
CA ARG A 123 11.68 1.99 -12.14
C ARG A 123 10.89 2.39 -10.88
N PRO A 124 10.69 1.47 -9.90
CA PRO A 124 9.92 1.74 -8.68
C PRO A 124 10.61 2.72 -7.71
N ASP A 125 11.86 3.07 -7.97
CA ASP A 125 12.67 4.01 -7.21
C ASP A 125 12.48 5.48 -7.64
N GLN A 126 11.68 5.73 -8.65
CA GLN A 126 11.36 7.08 -9.14
C GLN A 126 10.14 7.66 -8.42
N ARG A 127 10.03 8.98 -8.48
CA ARG A 127 8.88 9.73 -7.99
C ARG A 127 8.10 10.25 -9.19
N GLY A 128 6.77 10.13 -9.13
CA GLY A 128 5.89 10.56 -10.19
C GLY A 128 5.86 9.60 -11.40
N TYR A 129 4.66 9.28 -11.82
CA TYR A 129 4.37 8.42 -12.99
C TYR A 129 3.24 9.02 -13.83
N SER A 130 3.06 10.35 -13.78
CA SER A 130 2.18 11.08 -14.68
C SER A 130 2.67 10.96 -16.13
N VAL A 131 1.82 11.28 -17.10
CA VAL A 131 2.22 11.31 -18.52
C VAL A 131 3.42 12.22 -18.71
N ALA A 132 3.46 13.38 -18.05
CA ALA A 132 4.57 14.32 -18.11
C ALA A 132 5.88 13.71 -17.56
N ASP A 133 5.84 13.10 -16.36
CA ASP A 133 7.01 12.44 -15.75
C ASP A 133 7.56 11.31 -16.64
N LEU A 134 6.66 10.52 -17.20
CA LEU A 134 7.02 9.39 -18.06
C LEU A 134 7.57 9.86 -19.40
N SER A 135 6.95 10.88 -20.02
CA SER A 135 7.39 11.43 -21.30
C SER A 135 8.77 12.07 -21.20
N GLN A 136 9.02 12.83 -20.15
CA GLN A 136 10.35 13.39 -19.89
C GLN A 136 11.39 12.27 -19.72
N ARG A 137 11.06 11.26 -18.91
CA ARG A 137 12.00 10.19 -18.56
C ARG A 137 12.28 9.20 -19.68
N TRP A 138 11.27 8.84 -20.45
CA TRP A 138 11.34 7.74 -21.42
C TRP A 138 11.34 8.19 -22.89
N LEU A 139 10.79 9.38 -23.18
CA LEU A 139 10.76 9.96 -24.52
C LEU A 139 11.69 11.17 -24.66
N GLY A 140 12.18 11.74 -23.56
CA GLY A 140 12.98 12.98 -23.58
C GLY A 140 12.17 14.20 -23.97
N ILE A 141 10.85 14.17 -23.79
CA ILE A 141 9.92 15.25 -24.11
C ILE A 141 9.57 15.98 -22.83
N ASP A 142 9.92 17.28 -22.75
CA ASP A 142 9.45 18.16 -21.68
C ASP A 142 8.09 18.72 -22.08
N GLN A 143 7.06 18.40 -21.30
CA GLN A 143 5.78 19.12 -21.39
C GLN A 143 5.91 20.45 -20.66
N GLU A 144 5.52 21.55 -21.33
CA GLU A 144 5.31 22.79 -20.61
C GLU A 144 4.16 22.59 -19.61
N PRO A 145 4.31 22.99 -18.34
CA PRO A 145 3.23 22.85 -17.37
C PRO A 145 2.01 23.62 -17.88
N THR A 146 0.95 22.92 -18.21
CA THR A 146 -0.34 23.51 -18.57
C THR A 146 -0.93 24.11 -17.29
N GLY A 147 -0.80 25.44 -17.16
CA GLY A 147 -1.36 26.22 -16.04
C GLY A 147 -0.44 26.22 -14.82
N GLN A 148 -0.02 27.42 -14.43
CA GLN A 148 0.52 27.68 -13.09
C GLN A 148 -0.60 27.44 -12.07
N ALA A 149 -0.73 26.24 -11.55
CA ALA A 149 -1.32 26.06 -10.24
C ALA A 149 -0.32 26.68 -9.23
N GLU A 150 -0.51 27.96 -8.92
CA GLU A 150 -0.01 28.51 -7.66
C GLU A 150 -0.53 27.58 -6.56
N GLN A 151 0.37 26.80 -5.96
CA GLN A 151 0.11 26.07 -4.73
C GLN A 151 -0.19 27.10 -3.64
N THR A 152 -1.40 27.57 -3.58
CA THR A 152 -1.92 28.26 -2.42
C THR A 152 -2.15 27.21 -1.34
N LEU A 153 -1.43 27.38 -0.23
CA LEU A 153 -1.44 26.57 1.01
C LEU A 153 -2.84 26.49 1.69
N LEU A 154 -3.93 26.71 0.97
CA LEU A 154 -5.30 26.83 1.49
C LEU A 154 -6.33 25.95 0.75
N ASP A 155 -5.93 25.11 -0.20
CA ASP A 155 -6.85 24.15 -0.81
C ASP A 155 -7.05 22.94 0.11
N LEU A 156 -7.88 23.13 1.13
CA LEU A 156 -8.50 22.06 1.92
C LEU A 156 -9.64 21.34 1.16
N GLU A 157 -9.91 21.74 -0.07
CA GLU A 157 -10.84 21.11 -1.01
C GLU A 157 -10.06 20.67 -2.27
N GLY A 158 -8.97 19.91 -2.07
CA GLY A 158 -8.12 19.42 -3.15
C GLY A 158 -8.77 18.28 -3.93
N LEU A 159 -9.85 18.55 -4.63
CA LEU A 159 -10.26 17.79 -5.81
C LEU A 159 -9.37 18.28 -6.96
N GLY A 160 -8.17 17.68 -7.08
CA GLY A 160 -7.25 17.99 -8.16
C GLY A 160 -7.89 17.65 -9.50
N GLN A 161 -8.43 18.67 -10.17
CA GLN A 161 -8.70 18.62 -11.60
C GLN A 161 -7.33 18.71 -12.28
N GLU A 162 -6.71 17.59 -12.57
CA GLU A 162 -5.64 17.56 -13.56
C GLU A 162 -6.30 17.77 -14.92
N GLU A 163 -6.10 18.94 -15.51
CA GLU A 163 -6.47 19.17 -16.91
C GLU A 163 -5.57 18.30 -17.79
N ALA A 164 -6.11 17.21 -18.35
CA ALA A 164 -5.38 16.44 -19.33
C ALA A 164 -5.07 17.34 -20.54
N SER A 165 -3.80 17.35 -20.95
CA SER A 165 -3.39 18.00 -22.19
C SER A 165 -3.95 17.23 -23.38
N ALA A 166 -4.28 17.96 -24.45
CA ALA A 166 -4.68 17.35 -25.72
C ALA A 166 -3.65 16.32 -26.26
N ASP A 167 -2.41 16.41 -25.81
CA ASP A 167 -1.31 15.51 -26.22
C ASP A 167 -1.17 14.28 -25.32
N ASP A 168 -1.83 14.20 -24.15
CA ASP A 168 -1.61 13.12 -23.18
C ASP A 168 -1.95 11.73 -23.74
N ALA A 169 -3.02 11.60 -24.51
CA ALA A 169 -3.35 10.34 -25.17
C ALA A 169 -2.30 9.96 -26.24
N ALA A 170 -1.79 10.92 -27.00
CA ALA A 170 -0.73 10.66 -28.00
C ALA A 170 0.59 10.25 -27.32
N LEU A 171 0.96 10.92 -26.22
CA LEU A 171 2.13 10.59 -25.42
C LEU A 171 1.99 9.22 -24.75
N THR A 172 0.82 8.92 -24.20
CA THR A 172 0.52 7.57 -23.67
C THR A 172 0.74 6.51 -24.77
N ARG A 173 0.23 6.75 -25.98
CA ARG A 173 0.42 5.85 -27.11
C ARG A 173 1.90 5.66 -27.49
N ALA A 174 2.69 6.74 -27.44
CA ALA A 174 4.13 6.71 -27.74
C ALA A 174 4.95 6.01 -26.64
N LEU A 175 4.52 6.06 -25.37
CA LEU A 175 5.16 5.41 -24.24
C LEU A 175 5.06 3.87 -24.31
N VAL A 176 3.98 3.33 -24.88
CA VAL A 176 3.71 1.89 -24.91
C VAL A 176 4.89 1.06 -25.46
N PRO A 177 5.40 1.29 -26.68
CA PRO A 177 6.48 0.46 -27.22
C PRO A 177 7.78 0.60 -26.44
N VAL A 178 8.08 1.78 -25.89
CA VAL A 178 9.30 2.04 -25.11
C VAL A 178 9.25 1.30 -23.78
N LEU A 179 8.14 1.43 -23.04
CA LEU A 179 7.96 0.77 -21.75
C LEU A 179 7.82 -0.75 -21.92
N THR A 180 7.10 -1.22 -22.94
CA THR A 180 7.01 -2.67 -23.26
C THR A 180 8.41 -3.25 -23.51
N GLY A 181 9.22 -2.62 -24.35
CA GLY A 181 10.58 -3.07 -24.61
C GLY A 181 11.49 -3.04 -23.35
N GLN A 182 11.23 -2.11 -22.43
CA GLN A 182 11.93 -2.08 -21.15
C GLN A 182 11.49 -3.23 -20.22
N LEU A 183 10.19 -3.51 -20.14
CA LEU A 183 9.65 -4.60 -19.33
C LEU A 183 10.05 -5.97 -19.89
N GLU A 184 10.14 -6.14 -21.21
CA GLU A 184 10.65 -7.37 -21.84
C GLU A 184 12.12 -7.61 -21.49
N LYS A 185 12.99 -6.58 -21.56
CA LYS A 185 14.40 -6.67 -21.16
C LYS A 185 14.59 -7.08 -19.70
N THR A 186 13.62 -6.78 -18.86
CA THR A 186 13.66 -7.09 -17.41
C THR A 186 12.83 -8.31 -17.04
N ASP A 187 12.21 -8.99 -18.02
CA ASP A 187 11.31 -10.14 -17.81
C ASP A 187 10.16 -9.83 -16.82
N SER A 188 9.59 -8.62 -16.95
CA SER A 188 8.54 -8.12 -16.05
C SER A 188 7.24 -7.71 -16.74
N LEU A 189 7.10 -7.99 -18.05
CA LEU A 189 5.88 -7.69 -18.79
C LEU A 189 4.68 -8.49 -18.26
N GLN A 190 4.89 -9.74 -17.83
CA GLN A 190 3.84 -10.56 -17.23
C GLN A 190 3.38 -10.00 -15.89
N LEU A 191 4.27 -9.38 -15.11
CA LEU A 191 3.91 -8.73 -13.86
C LEU A 191 2.92 -7.57 -14.11
N LEU A 192 3.10 -6.81 -15.19
CA LEU A 192 2.13 -5.79 -15.62
C LEU A 192 0.81 -6.42 -16.02
N SER A 193 0.84 -7.31 -17.02
CA SER A 193 -0.38 -7.78 -17.69
C SER A 193 -1.20 -8.77 -16.85
N GLN A 194 -0.56 -9.59 -16.01
CA GLN A 194 -1.24 -10.65 -15.24
C GLN A 194 -1.49 -10.28 -13.79
N LEU A 195 -0.81 -9.27 -13.26
CA LEU A 195 -0.97 -8.89 -11.85
C LEU A 195 -1.38 -7.42 -11.67
N GLU A 196 -0.51 -6.47 -12.02
CA GLU A 196 -0.73 -5.07 -11.64
C GLU A 196 -1.93 -4.43 -12.36
N LEU A 197 -2.08 -4.68 -13.65
CA LEU A 197 -3.19 -4.14 -14.43
C LEU A 197 -4.55 -4.71 -14.00
N PRO A 198 -4.74 -6.03 -13.83
CA PRO A 198 -5.99 -6.56 -13.28
C PRO A 198 -6.27 -6.09 -11.85
N VAL A 199 -5.24 -6.01 -11.00
CA VAL A 199 -5.40 -5.48 -9.62
C VAL A 199 -5.88 -4.05 -9.62
N SER A 200 -5.47 -3.22 -10.58
CA SER A 200 -5.95 -1.83 -10.70
C SER A 200 -7.48 -1.77 -10.82
N LEU A 201 -8.08 -2.65 -11.59
CA LEU A 201 -9.54 -2.74 -11.71
C LEU A 201 -10.20 -3.26 -10.43
N THR A 202 -9.65 -4.30 -9.80
CA THR A 202 -10.14 -4.79 -8.51
C THR A 202 -10.13 -3.69 -7.45
N LEU A 203 -9.05 -2.90 -7.40
CA LEU A 203 -8.95 -1.74 -6.49
C LEU A 203 -9.98 -0.66 -6.82
N ALA A 204 -10.24 -0.38 -8.10
CA ALA A 204 -11.30 0.55 -8.50
C ALA A 204 -12.68 0.10 -7.99
N HIS A 205 -12.99 -1.18 -8.08
CA HIS A 205 -14.22 -1.75 -7.54
C HIS A 205 -14.31 -1.62 -6.02
N MET A 206 -13.21 -1.90 -5.30
CA MET A 206 -13.15 -1.75 -3.84
C MET A 206 -13.32 -0.29 -3.41
N GLU A 207 -12.63 0.63 -4.06
CA GLU A 207 -12.74 2.07 -3.81
C GLU A 207 -14.15 2.60 -4.07
N ASN A 208 -14.76 2.16 -5.17
CA ASN A 208 -16.13 2.55 -5.51
C ASN A 208 -17.16 1.99 -4.53
N ALA A 209 -16.93 0.76 -4.03
CA ALA A 209 -17.77 0.14 -3.01
C ALA A 209 -17.68 0.88 -1.66
N GLY A 210 -16.47 1.24 -1.23
CA GLY A 210 -16.22 1.81 0.09
C GLY A 210 -16.61 0.88 1.24
N ILE A 211 -16.37 1.29 2.48
CA ILE A 211 -16.77 0.56 3.70
C ILE A 211 -17.71 1.41 4.55
N ASP A 212 -18.79 0.80 5.02
CA ASP A 212 -19.81 1.47 5.82
C ASP A 212 -19.34 1.76 7.25
N VAL A 213 -19.84 2.86 7.83
CA VAL A 213 -19.39 3.39 9.11
C VAL A 213 -20.56 3.74 10.02
N ASP A 214 -20.55 3.21 11.23
CA ASP A 214 -21.44 3.63 12.32
C ASP A 214 -21.00 5.02 12.83
N MET A 215 -21.66 6.06 12.31
CA MET A 215 -21.34 7.46 12.63
C MET A 215 -21.64 7.81 14.09
N ASP A 216 -22.69 7.23 14.68
CA ASP A 216 -23.05 7.47 16.08
C ASP A 216 -21.95 6.91 17.01
N TYR A 217 -21.44 5.72 16.67
CA TYR A 217 -20.32 5.13 17.38
C TYR A 217 -19.02 5.95 17.21
N LEU A 218 -18.72 6.47 16.02
CA LEU A 218 -17.56 7.35 15.82
C LEU A 218 -17.66 8.63 16.62
N GLU A 219 -18.83 9.27 16.68
CA GLU A 219 -19.06 10.49 17.46
C GLU A 219 -18.91 10.23 18.96
N GLN A 220 -19.45 9.11 19.45
CA GLN A 220 -19.24 8.70 20.83
C GLN A 220 -17.75 8.51 21.14
N LEU A 221 -17.03 7.78 20.29
CA LEU A 221 -15.60 7.53 20.46
C LEU A 221 -14.78 8.82 20.42
N LEU A 222 -15.15 9.77 19.57
CA LEU A 222 -14.53 11.08 19.50
C LEU A 222 -14.72 11.86 20.81
N GLY A 223 -15.92 11.88 21.37
CA GLY A 223 -16.21 12.52 22.64
C GLY A 223 -15.41 11.93 23.84
N GLU A 224 -15.24 10.61 23.84
CA GLU A 224 -14.42 9.93 24.85
C GLU A 224 -12.93 10.30 24.70
N LEU A 225 -12.42 10.35 23.46
CA LEU A 225 -11.04 10.75 23.18
C LEU A 225 -10.78 12.23 23.49
N ASP A 226 -11.72 13.13 23.23
CA ASP A 226 -11.65 14.54 23.62
C ASP A 226 -11.53 14.69 25.15
N SER A 227 -12.33 13.92 25.89
CA SER A 227 -12.26 13.88 27.35
C SER A 227 -10.90 13.36 27.83
N ARG A 228 -10.39 12.30 27.22
CA ARG A 228 -9.08 11.71 27.55
C ARG A 228 -7.93 12.68 27.26
N VAL A 229 -7.95 13.38 26.13
CA VAL A 229 -6.97 14.43 25.79
C VAL A 229 -6.98 15.54 26.84
N THR A 230 -8.16 16.02 27.20
CA THR A 230 -8.32 17.10 28.19
C THR A 230 -7.80 16.68 29.57
N HIS A 231 -8.17 15.50 30.05
CA HIS A 231 -7.71 14.98 31.32
C HIS A 231 -6.20 14.74 31.37
N ALA A 232 -5.63 14.13 30.32
CA ALA A 232 -4.20 13.91 30.23
C ALA A 232 -3.41 15.23 30.20
N ALA A 233 -3.91 16.25 29.49
CA ALA A 233 -3.32 17.58 29.47
C ALA A 233 -3.36 18.23 30.86
N GLN A 234 -4.52 18.18 31.53
CA GLN A 234 -4.66 18.75 32.87
C GLN A 234 -3.73 18.06 33.88
N ASN A 235 -3.69 16.75 33.90
CA ASN A 235 -2.78 15.98 34.75
C ASN A 235 -1.30 16.31 34.47
N ALA A 236 -0.93 16.54 33.22
CA ALA A 236 0.42 16.97 32.85
C ALA A 236 0.72 18.38 33.39
N TYR A 237 -0.22 19.33 33.30
CA TYR A 237 -0.06 20.68 33.85
C TYR A 237 0.03 20.67 35.36
N ASP A 238 -0.79 19.86 36.04
CA ASP A 238 -0.75 19.74 37.50
C ASP A 238 0.58 19.15 37.98
N ALA A 239 1.13 18.17 37.22
CA ALA A 239 2.43 17.59 37.51
C ALA A 239 3.62 18.54 37.24
N LEU A 240 3.45 19.50 36.34
CA LEU A 240 4.46 20.52 36.00
C LEU A 240 4.32 21.78 36.87
N GLY A 241 3.11 22.07 37.36
CA GLY A 241 2.77 23.27 38.13
C GLY A 241 2.32 24.47 37.30
N HIS A 242 2.34 24.39 35.98
CA HIS A 242 1.86 25.40 35.06
C HIS A 242 1.51 24.84 33.69
N THR A 243 0.87 25.64 32.83
CA THR A 243 0.45 25.26 31.48
C THR A 243 1.55 25.53 30.45
N ILE A 244 1.74 24.59 29.54
CA ILE A 244 2.61 24.71 28.37
C ILE A 244 1.91 24.16 27.13
N ASN A 245 2.43 24.44 25.95
CA ASN A 245 2.01 23.71 24.74
C ASN A 245 2.70 22.34 24.69
N LEU A 246 1.97 21.27 25.05
CA LEU A 246 2.46 19.88 25.07
C LEU A 246 2.85 19.34 23.68
N SER A 247 2.47 20.03 22.60
CA SER A 247 2.88 19.71 21.24
C SER A 247 4.13 20.49 20.77
N SER A 248 4.61 21.46 21.58
CA SER A 248 5.77 22.28 21.23
C SER A 248 7.08 21.65 21.69
N PRO A 249 7.97 21.17 20.77
CA PRO A 249 9.26 20.60 21.17
C PRO A 249 10.13 21.56 21.96
N LYS A 250 10.05 22.87 21.68
CA LYS A 250 10.82 23.90 22.39
C LYS A 250 10.37 24.05 23.84
N GLN A 251 9.05 24.16 24.08
CA GLN A 251 8.50 24.29 25.44
C GLN A 251 8.72 23.00 26.25
N LEU A 252 8.60 21.84 25.61
CA LEU A 252 8.89 20.56 26.26
C LEU A 252 10.35 20.42 26.65
N GLN A 253 11.32 20.92 25.85
CA GLN A 253 12.72 20.90 26.22
C GLN A 253 13.00 21.74 27.46
N VAL A 254 12.40 22.92 27.58
CA VAL A 254 12.50 23.77 28.78
C VAL A 254 11.91 23.04 29.99
N ALA A 255 10.68 22.57 29.89
CA ALA A 255 10.02 21.85 30.99
C ALA A 255 10.81 20.61 31.44
N LEU A 256 11.29 19.79 30.51
CA LEU A 256 11.98 18.53 30.85
C LEU A 256 13.38 18.74 31.38
N PHE A 257 14.18 19.64 30.76
CA PHE A 257 15.62 19.71 30.97
C PHE A 257 16.08 20.92 31.80
N GLU A 258 15.23 21.93 31.96
CA GLU A 258 15.54 23.13 32.73
C GLU A 258 14.70 23.23 34.01
N GLU A 259 13.40 22.92 33.96
CA GLU A 259 12.50 23.02 35.11
C GLU A 259 12.47 21.73 35.95
N LEU A 260 12.35 20.55 35.29
CA LEU A 260 12.31 19.24 35.95
C LEU A 260 13.69 18.59 36.10
N ASP A 261 14.77 19.23 35.60
CA ASP A 261 16.17 18.78 35.67
C ASP A 261 16.37 17.30 35.27
N MET A 262 15.61 16.85 34.23
CA MET A 262 15.69 15.47 33.76
C MET A 262 16.97 15.22 32.94
N PRO A 263 17.44 13.96 32.86
CA PRO A 263 18.56 13.59 31.99
C PRO A 263 18.29 13.98 30.54
N LYS A 264 19.27 14.63 29.90
CA LYS A 264 19.14 15.09 28.52
C LYS A 264 19.07 13.91 27.55
N THR A 265 18.12 13.97 26.62
CA THR A 265 17.99 13.02 25.53
C THR A 265 19.03 13.27 24.44
N ARG A 266 19.01 12.50 23.36
CA ARG A 266 19.91 12.65 22.23
C ARG A 266 19.79 14.06 21.62
N LYS A 267 20.93 14.73 21.43
CA LYS A 267 21.00 16.05 20.78
C LYS A 267 20.80 15.95 19.27
N THR A 268 19.96 16.83 18.73
CA THR A 268 19.70 17.01 17.29
C THR A 268 20.20 18.40 16.85
N LYS A 269 20.07 18.74 15.57
CA LYS A 269 20.40 20.09 15.07
C LYS A 269 19.58 21.22 15.72
N THR A 270 18.35 20.91 16.17
CA THR A 270 17.38 21.88 16.72
C THR A 270 17.22 21.79 18.24
N GLY A 271 18.02 20.98 18.93
CA GLY A 271 17.94 20.76 20.38
C GLY A 271 17.90 19.28 20.76
N TYR A 272 17.40 18.98 21.95
CA TYR A 272 17.25 17.61 22.41
C TYR A 272 15.95 17.00 21.87
N THR A 273 16.00 15.71 21.44
CA THR A 273 14.81 15.06 20.89
C THR A 273 13.76 14.86 21.98
N THR A 274 12.51 15.11 21.60
CA THR A 274 11.32 14.86 22.43
C THR A 274 10.34 13.90 21.70
N ASN A 275 10.86 13.00 20.83
CA ASN A 275 10.03 11.99 20.19
C ASN A 275 9.55 10.93 21.21
N ALA A 276 8.54 10.13 20.84
CA ALA A 276 7.93 9.16 21.74
C ALA A 276 8.96 8.21 22.35
N GLU A 277 9.83 7.61 21.55
CA GLU A 277 10.88 6.68 21.99
C GLU A 277 11.79 7.29 23.08
N ALA A 278 12.25 8.52 22.85
CA ALA A 278 13.11 9.21 23.81
C ALA A 278 12.39 9.58 25.11
N LEU A 279 11.09 9.92 25.03
CA LEU A 279 10.26 10.20 26.20
C LEU A 279 9.92 8.93 26.97
N GLU A 280 9.67 7.81 26.31
CA GLU A 280 9.48 6.51 26.95
C GLU A 280 10.76 6.06 27.67
N GLU A 281 11.93 6.16 27.03
CA GLU A 281 13.21 5.88 27.69
C GLU A 281 13.43 6.78 28.91
N LEU A 282 13.04 8.04 28.81
CA LEU A 282 13.18 9.00 29.90
C LEU A 282 12.20 8.67 31.05
N TYR A 283 10.97 8.27 30.71
CA TYR A 283 9.97 7.81 31.69
C TYR A 283 10.44 6.55 32.43
N LEU A 284 10.98 5.57 31.72
CA LEU A 284 11.55 4.37 32.33
C LEU A 284 12.70 4.67 33.29
N LYS A 285 13.48 5.72 33.02
CA LYS A 285 14.62 6.14 33.86
C LYS A 285 14.20 6.96 35.07
N THR A 286 13.19 7.81 34.95
CA THR A 286 12.86 8.83 35.95
C THR A 286 11.56 8.52 36.69
N ALA A 287 10.66 7.72 36.10
CA ALA A 287 9.31 7.44 36.54
C ALA A 287 8.50 8.73 36.88
N HIS A 288 8.82 9.87 36.27
CA HIS A 288 8.19 11.14 36.60
C HIS A 288 6.76 11.21 36.00
N PRO A 289 5.73 11.55 36.80
CA PRO A 289 4.33 11.54 36.40
C PRO A 289 4.03 12.38 35.13
N PHE A 290 4.69 13.54 34.99
CA PHE A 290 4.56 14.41 33.81
C PHE A 290 4.79 13.67 32.50
N LEU A 291 5.81 12.81 32.44
CA LEU A 291 6.12 12.04 31.22
C LEU A 291 5.03 11.01 30.91
N GLY A 292 4.48 10.34 31.94
CA GLY A 292 3.36 9.42 31.75
C GLY A 292 2.14 10.12 31.14
N TYR A 293 1.76 11.26 31.71
CA TYR A 293 0.63 12.06 31.19
C TYR A 293 0.90 12.68 29.82
N LEU A 294 2.14 13.11 29.57
CA LEU A 294 2.53 13.62 28.26
C LEU A 294 2.45 12.54 27.17
N LEU A 295 2.89 11.32 27.44
CA LEU A 295 2.79 10.18 26.52
C LEU A 295 1.32 9.82 26.28
N GLU A 296 0.51 9.73 27.34
CA GLU A 296 -0.94 9.49 27.24
C GLU A 296 -1.65 10.57 26.41
N HIS A 297 -1.33 11.85 26.64
CA HIS A 297 -1.88 12.96 25.87
C HIS A 297 -1.55 12.85 24.39
N ARG A 298 -0.31 12.50 24.03
CA ARG A 298 0.11 12.32 22.64
C ARG A 298 -0.59 11.17 21.95
N ASP A 299 -0.74 10.06 22.64
CA ASP A 299 -1.44 8.89 22.11
C ASP A 299 -2.93 9.20 21.91
N ALA A 300 -3.56 9.85 22.88
CA ALA A 300 -4.95 10.27 22.78
C ALA A 300 -5.20 11.26 21.65
N ILE A 301 -4.32 12.25 21.43
CA ILE A 301 -4.42 13.20 20.31
C ILE A 301 -4.27 12.47 18.97
N LYS A 302 -3.33 11.56 18.85
CA LYS A 302 -3.12 10.78 17.60
C LYS A 302 -4.35 9.96 17.25
N LEU A 303 -4.94 9.28 18.22
CA LEU A 303 -6.17 8.52 18.03
C LEU A 303 -7.35 9.42 17.69
N ARG A 304 -7.50 10.53 18.42
CA ARG A 304 -8.53 11.54 18.15
C ARG A 304 -8.45 12.08 16.74
N GLN A 305 -7.26 12.44 16.27
CA GLN A 305 -7.05 12.92 14.89
C GLN A 305 -7.42 11.86 13.86
N MET A 306 -7.11 10.60 14.13
CA MET A 306 -7.50 9.48 13.26
C MET A 306 -9.01 9.35 13.17
N VAL A 307 -9.72 9.31 14.31
CA VAL A 307 -11.18 9.21 14.35
C VAL A 307 -11.84 10.43 13.70
N GLU A 308 -11.32 11.63 13.95
CA GLU A 308 -11.77 12.87 13.29
C GLU A 308 -11.60 12.82 11.77
N THR A 309 -10.49 12.26 11.29
CA THR A 309 -10.26 12.07 9.85
C THR A 309 -11.27 11.10 9.26
N LEU A 310 -11.51 9.95 9.92
CA LEU A 310 -12.53 8.98 9.49
C LEU A 310 -13.91 9.62 9.40
N ARG A 311 -14.30 10.38 10.44
CA ARG A 311 -15.58 11.11 10.47
C ARG A 311 -15.72 12.10 9.31
N LYS A 312 -14.66 12.86 9.00
CA LYS A 312 -14.68 13.86 7.91
C LYS A 312 -14.68 13.26 6.52
N THR A 313 -14.11 12.07 6.37
CA THR A 313 -14.01 11.38 5.08
C THR A 313 -15.18 10.41 4.81
N THR A 314 -16.07 10.21 5.80
CA THR A 314 -17.33 9.50 5.55
C THR A 314 -18.21 10.37 4.68
N ARG A 315 -18.72 9.83 3.58
CA ARG A 315 -19.54 10.53 2.59
C ARG A 315 -21.03 10.42 2.91
N ASP A 316 -21.87 11.07 2.08
CA ASP A 316 -23.32 11.11 2.26
C ASP A 316 -24.00 9.74 2.16
N ASP A 317 -23.35 8.77 1.52
CA ASP A 317 -23.79 7.36 1.47
C ASP A 317 -23.45 6.56 2.73
N GLY A 318 -22.86 7.19 3.74
CA GLY A 318 -22.43 6.55 5.00
C GLY A 318 -21.11 5.78 4.90
N ARG A 319 -20.43 5.81 3.77
CA ARG A 319 -19.25 4.98 3.50
C ARG A 319 -17.96 5.82 3.42
N ILE A 320 -16.86 5.18 3.72
CA ILE A 320 -15.50 5.69 3.47
C ILE A 320 -14.95 5.02 2.22
N HIS A 321 -14.58 5.85 1.23
CA HIS A 321 -13.99 5.43 -0.04
C HIS A 321 -12.51 5.80 -0.04
N THR A 322 -11.69 4.96 0.59
CA THR A 322 -10.23 5.16 0.57
C THR A 322 -9.68 4.98 -0.85
N VAL A 323 -8.57 5.64 -1.15
CA VAL A 323 -7.86 5.50 -2.43
C VAL A 323 -6.62 4.64 -2.22
N PHE A 324 -6.53 3.51 -2.92
CA PHE A 324 -5.36 2.64 -2.91
C PHE A 324 -4.29 3.10 -3.89
N GLN A 325 -3.05 3.14 -3.46
CA GLN A 325 -1.90 3.54 -4.26
C GLN A 325 -1.04 2.32 -4.59
N GLN A 326 -0.88 2.01 -5.89
CA GLN A 326 -0.04 0.92 -6.37
C GLN A 326 1.41 1.32 -6.59
N THR A 327 1.70 2.60 -6.77
CA THR A 327 2.99 3.11 -7.28
C THR A 327 3.84 3.82 -6.22
N VAL A 328 3.38 3.89 -4.97
CA VAL A 328 4.06 4.64 -3.90
C VAL A 328 5.18 3.84 -3.23
N THR A 329 4.97 2.54 -2.97
CA THR A 329 5.96 1.72 -2.28
C THR A 329 6.94 1.09 -3.27
N THR A 330 8.21 0.97 -2.89
CA THR A 330 9.23 0.32 -3.74
C THR A 330 9.22 -1.20 -3.66
N THR A 331 8.34 -1.79 -2.85
CA THR A 331 8.23 -3.24 -2.61
C THR A 331 7.04 -3.88 -3.29
N GLY A 332 6.14 -3.11 -3.91
CA GLY A 332 4.89 -3.61 -4.47
C GLY A 332 3.72 -3.65 -3.50
N ARG A 333 3.92 -3.34 -2.21
CA ARG A 333 2.82 -3.20 -1.26
C ARG A 333 1.90 -2.05 -1.67
N LEU A 334 0.61 -2.22 -1.46
CA LEU A 334 -0.36 -1.14 -1.56
C LEU A 334 -0.18 -0.18 -0.38
N SER A 335 -0.48 1.08 -0.60
CA SER A 335 -0.78 2.04 0.48
C SER A 335 -2.16 2.62 0.26
N SER A 336 -2.76 3.21 1.28
CA SER A 336 -4.07 3.86 1.16
C SER A 336 -4.00 5.31 1.63
N THR A 337 -4.82 6.15 1.02
CA THR A 337 -4.93 7.59 1.30
C THR A 337 -6.41 7.98 1.32
N GLU A 338 -6.73 9.10 1.92
CA GLU A 338 -8.06 9.73 1.90
C GLU A 338 -9.23 8.86 2.41
N PRO A 339 -9.14 8.24 3.59
CA PRO A 339 -8.09 8.27 4.60
C PRO A 339 -7.13 7.07 4.49
N ASN A 340 -5.98 7.12 5.20
CA ASN A 340 -5.10 5.97 5.28
C ASN A 340 -5.67 4.90 6.24
N MET A 341 -6.38 3.92 5.69
CA MET A 341 -6.99 2.81 6.44
C MET A 341 -5.95 1.84 7.02
N GLN A 342 -4.75 1.77 6.43
CA GLN A 342 -3.68 0.87 6.89
C GLN A 342 -2.97 1.37 8.15
N ASN A 343 -3.21 2.63 8.57
CA ASN A 343 -2.67 3.19 9.80
C ASN A 343 -3.52 2.86 11.04
N ILE A 344 -4.71 2.28 10.89
CA ILE A 344 -5.54 1.84 12.02
C ILE A 344 -4.84 0.68 12.72
N PRO A 345 -4.47 0.82 14.02
CA PRO A 345 -3.73 -0.22 14.70
C PRO A 345 -4.51 -1.55 14.76
N ALA A 346 -3.83 -2.64 14.42
CA ALA A 346 -4.49 -3.96 14.34
C ALA A 346 -4.51 -4.72 15.68
N ARG A 347 -3.66 -4.35 16.65
CA ARG A 347 -3.40 -5.15 17.86
C ARG A 347 -3.60 -4.39 19.18
N SER A 348 -3.74 -3.07 19.16
CA SER A 348 -4.01 -2.29 20.35
C SER A 348 -5.51 -2.27 20.65
N GLU A 349 -5.87 -2.12 21.91
CA GLU A 349 -7.27 -2.01 22.35
C GLU A 349 -7.97 -0.83 21.66
N GLU A 350 -7.28 0.30 21.56
CA GLU A 350 -7.77 1.51 20.89
C GLU A 350 -8.00 1.28 19.39
N GLY A 351 -7.08 0.59 18.72
CA GLY A 351 -7.24 0.26 17.31
C GLY A 351 -8.42 -0.67 17.08
N MET A 352 -8.62 -1.65 17.97
CA MET A 352 -9.81 -2.53 17.93
C MET A 352 -11.10 -1.76 18.20
N ARG A 353 -11.07 -0.74 19.06
CA ARG A 353 -12.21 0.16 19.25
C ARG A 353 -12.54 0.93 17.97
N ILE A 354 -11.54 1.49 17.29
CA ILE A 354 -11.73 2.18 16.00
C ILE A 354 -12.29 1.20 14.95
N ARG A 355 -11.79 -0.03 14.87
CA ARG A 355 -12.31 -1.07 13.96
C ARG A 355 -13.76 -1.45 14.27
N GLY A 356 -14.23 -1.22 15.50
CA GLY A 356 -15.62 -1.39 15.90
C GLY A 356 -16.61 -0.42 15.24
N ALA A 357 -16.14 0.67 14.64
CA ALA A 357 -16.97 1.62 13.90
C ALA A 357 -17.33 1.16 12.48
N PHE A 358 -16.61 0.19 11.93
CA PHE A 358 -16.87 -0.29 10.57
C PHE A 358 -17.85 -1.46 10.61
N VAL A 359 -18.91 -1.33 9.82
CA VAL A 359 -20.07 -2.23 9.80
C VAL A 359 -20.39 -2.68 8.37
N PRO A 360 -21.14 -3.75 8.16
CA PRO A 360 -21.66 -4.08 6.84
C PRO A 360 -22.68 -3.04 6.39
N GLY A 361 -22.63 -2.68 5.11
CA GLY A 361 -23.58 -1.73 4.52
C GLY A 361 -24.99 -2.29 4.34
N GLU A 362 -25.92 -1.44 3.91
CA GLU A 362 -27.29 -1.83 3.64
C GLU A 362 -27.35 -2.99 2.61
N GLY A 363 -28.09 -4.03 2.92
CA GLY A 363 -28.19 -5.24 2.10
C GLY A 363 -27.13 -6.31 2.39
N TYR A 364 -26.23 -6.07 3.33
CA TYR A 364 -25.21 -7.04 3.77
C TYR A 364 -25.42 -7.44 5.23
N GLU A 365 -25.05 -8.68 5.58
CA GLU A 365 -25.32 -9.22 6.92
C GLU A 365 -24.12 -9.20 7.86
N ALA A 366 -22.90 -9.18 7.35
CA ALA A 366 -21.67 -9.25 8.14
C ALA A 366 -20.46 -8.70 7.41
N LEU A 367 -19.41 -8.38 8.17
CA LEU A 367 -18.05 -8.25 7.66
C LEU A 367 -17.28 -9.57 7.87
N MET A 368 -16.39 -9.86 6.94
CA MET A 368 -15.47 -11.00 7.00
C MET A 368 -14.05 -10.48 6.88
N THR A 369 -13.14 -10.99 7.72
CA THR A 369 -11.71 -10.78 7.56
C THR A 369 -11.03 -12.08 7.17
N ALA A 370 -10.04 -11.99 6.30
CA ALA A 370 -9.21 -13.11 5.92
C ALA A 370 -7.75 -12.68 5.92
N ASP A 371 -6.93 -13.26 6.79
CA ASP A 371 -5.54 -12.86 7.03
C ASP A 371 -4.59 -14.04 6.83
N TYR A 372 -3.46 -13.79 6.17
CA TYR A 372 -2.42 -14.79 6.02
C TYR A 372 -1.67 -15.01 7.32
N SER A 373 -1.63 -16.26 7.77
CA SER A 373 -0.84 -16.66 8.93
C SER A 373 0.65 -16.69 8.60
N GLN A 374 1.41 -15.71 9.12
CA GLN A 374 2.89 -15.67 9.06
C GLN A 374 3.45 -15.75 7.63
N ILE A 375 2.85 -15.08 6.67
CA ILE A 375 3.21 -15.17 5.25
C ILE A 375 4.70 -14.91 4.99
N GLU A 376 5.30 -13.91 5.62
CA GLU A 376 6.71 -13.57 5.42
C GLU A 376 7.65 -14.69 5.88
N MET A 377 7.32 -15.39 6.97
CA MET A 377 8.11 -16.53 7.44
C MET A 377 7.95 -17.77 6.54
N ARG A 378 6.77 -17.97 5.95
CA ARG A 378 6.53 -19.03 4.96
C ARG A 378 7.29 -18.75 3.67
N ILE A 379 7.33 -17.49 3.23
CA ILE A 379 8.16 -17.07 2.10
C ILE A 379 9.65 -17.25 2.43
N MET A 380 10.09 -16.89 3.63
CA MET A 380 11.47 -17.13 4.07
C MET A 380 11.85 -18.61 4.02
N ALA A 381 10.97 -19.50 4.51
CA ALA A 381 11.18 -20.95 4.45
C ALA A 381 11.33 -21.42 3.00
N HIS A 382 10.48 -20.94 2.09
CA HIS A 382 10.53 -21.29 0.68
C HIS A 382 11.80 -20.77 -0.01
N LEU A 383 12.15 -19.50 0.17
CA LEU A 383 13.28 -18.86 -0.51
C LEU A 383 14.63 -19.39 0.02
N SER A 384 14.74 -19.65 1.33
CA SER A 384 15.95 -20.20 1.95
C SER A 384 16.12 -21.68 1.73
N LYS A 385 15.03 -22.41 1.40
CA LYS A 385 14.99 -23.88 1.30
C LYS A 385 15.52 -24.57 2.57
N ASP A 386 15.44 -23.89 3.72
CA ASP A 386 15.89 -24.42 4.98
C ASP A 386 14.94 -25.50 5.47
N GLN A 387 15.45 -26.75 5.52
CA GLN A 387 14.62 -27.89 5.86
C GLN A 387 14.09 -27.82 7.30
N GLY A 388 14.90 -27.30 8.23
CA GLY A 388 14.46 -27.15 9.63
C GLY A 388 13.29 -26.18 9.77
N LEU A 389 13.27 -25.10 8.97
CA LEU A 389 12.17 -24.13 8.96
C LEU A 389 10.92 -24.69 8.24
N ILE A 390 11.13 -25.45 7.16
CA ILE A 390 10.04 -26.16 6.45
C ILE A 390 9.39 -27.20 7.38
N ASP A 391 10.19 -27.99 8.08
CA ASP A 391 9.69 -29.00 9.03
C ASP A 391 8.94 -28.35 10.20
N ALA A 392 9.38 -27.17 10.66
CA ALA A 392 8.69 -26.39 11.68
C ALA A 392 7.27 -26.01 11.27
N PHE A 393 7.06 -25.64 10.02
CA PHE A 393 5.72 -25.39 9.50
C PHE A 393 4.91 -26.68 9.30
N ALA A 394 5.56 -27.77 8.91
CA ALA A 394 4.90 -29.05 8.69
C ALA A 394 4.45 -29.72 10.01
N SER A 395 5.06 -29.37 11.15
CA SER A 395 4.72 -29.95 12.46
C SER A 395 3.30 -29.61 12.93
N GLY A 396 2.71 -28.51 12.41
CA GLY A 396 1.41 -28.00 12.87
C GLY A 396 1.43 -27.36 14.26
N GLU A 397 2.60 -27.22 14.88
CA GLU A 397 2.80 -26.57 16.17
C GLU A 397 2.96 -25.03 16.01
N ASP A 398 2.91 -24.31 17.14
CA ASP A 398 3.27 -22.89 17.13
C ASP A 398 4.71 -22.71 16.63
N LEU A 399 4.87 -22.10 15.44
CA LEU A 399 6.17 -21.94 14.78
C LEU A 399 7.24 -21.38 15.72
N HIS A 400 6.91 -20.32 16.44
CA HIS A 400 7.90 -19.64 17.27
C HIS A 400 8.26 -20.42 18.52
N ARG A 401 7.33 -21.23 19.04
CA ARG A 401 7.58 -22.16 20.14
C ARG A 401 8.46 -23.32 19.67
N TYR A 402 8.12 -23.90 18.53
CA TYR A 402 8.90 -24.98 17.93
C TYR A 402 10.34 -24.54 17.61
N VAL A 403 10.49 -23.38 16.96
CA VAL A 403 11.81 -22.80 16.65
C VAL A 403 12.59 -22.49 17.93
N ALA A 404 11.92 -21.97 18.98
CA ALA A 404 12.56 -21.71 20.26
C ALA A 404 13.08 -23.00 20.92
N ALA A 405 12.29 -24.06 20.90
CA ALA A 405 12.70 -25.38 21.40
C ALA A 405 13.97 -25.88 20.69
N LEU A 406 13.98 -25.79 19.36
CA LEU A 406 15.15 -26.20 18.56
C LEU A 406 16.41 -25.35 18.83
N VAL A 407 16.25 -24.03 18.97
CA VAL A 407 17.38 -23.11 19.22
C VAL A 407 17.95 -23.28 20.62
N HIS A 408 17.09 -23.50 21.62
CA HIS A 408 17.50 -23.69 23.02
C HIS A 408 17.81 -25.15 23.38
N GLY A 409 17.46 -26.10 22.50
CA GLY A 409 17.70 -27.56 22.75
C GLY A 409 16.84 -28.12 23.90
N ILE A 410 15.61 -27.65 24.03
CA ILE A 410 14.65 -28.04 25.07
C ILE A 410 13.35 -28.56 24.45
N ASP A 411 12.50 -29.19 25.26
CA ASP A 411 11.19 -29.64 24.83
C ASP A 411 10.28 -28.43 24.52
N PRO A 412 9.43 -28.44 23.46
CA PRO A 412 8.49 -27.37 23.17
C PRO A 412 7.58 -26.98 24.35
N ALA A 413 7.22 -27.92 25.21
CA ALA A 413 6.43 -27.67 26.40
C ALA A 413 7.18 -26.85 27.47
N GLU A 414 8.50 -26.89 27.49
CA GLU A 414 9.37 -26.15 28.42
C GLU A 414 9.68 -24.72 27.93
N VAL A 415 9.32 -24.37 26.70
CA VAL A 415 9.57 -23.04 26.14
C VAL A 415 8.77 -21.99 26.88
N THR A 416 9.45 -21.05 27.51
CA THR A 416 8.84 -19.92 28.20
C THR A 416 8.24 -18.93 27.19
N SER A 417 7.25 -18.13 27.64
CA SER A 417 6.67 -17.05 26.84
C SER A 417 7.72 -16.02 26.38
N GLN A 418 8.74 -15.75 27.20
CA GLN A 418 9.84 -14.87 26.88
C GLN A 418 10.72 -15.44 25.76
N GLN A 419 11.12 -16.69 25.86
CA GLN A 419 11.91 -17.36 24.81
C GLN A 419 11.18 -17.38 23.47
N ARG A 420 9.88 -17.71 23.50
CA ARG A 420 9.01 -17.66 22.31
C ARG A 420 8.96 -16.24 21.72
N SER A 421 8.81 -15.24 22.54
CA SER A 421 8.76 -13.82 22.12
C SER A 421 10.10 -13.36 21.53
N HIS A 422 11.22 -13.74 22.15
CA HIS A 422 12.57 -13.45 21.66
C HIS A 422 12.81 -14.08 20.28
N ILE A 423 12.43 -15.34 20.10
CA ILE A 423 12.56 -16.03 18.80
C ILE A 423 11.66 -15.38 17.74
N LYS A 424 10.42 -15.04 18.07
CA LYS A 424 9.54 -14.30 17.17
C LYS A 424 10.18 -12.99 16.70
N ALA A 425 10.63 -12.16 17.62
CA ALA A 425 11.26 -10.88 17.30
C ALA A 425 12.56 -11.06 16.51
N MET A 426 13.35 -12.08 16.82
CA MET A 426 14.57 -12.41 16.08
C MET A 426 14.29 -12.90 14.66
N SER A 427 13.34 -13.80 14.44
CA SER A 427 13.01 -14.34 13.12
C SER A 427 12.57 -13.23 12.16
N TYR A 428 11.68 -12.34 12.62
CA TYR A 428 11.30 -11.17 11.84
C TYR A 428 12.45 -10.18 11.70
N GLY A 429 13.18 -9.92 12.78
CA GLY A 429 14.32 -9.01 12.78
C GLY A 429 15.40 -9.42 11.77
N LEU A 430 15.69 -10.71 11.62
CA LEU A 430 16.63 -11.23 10.63
C LEU A 430 16.10 -11.03 9.20
N ALA A 431 14.81 -11.28 8.97
CA ALA A 431 14.16 -11.03 7.68
C ALA A 431 14.24 -9.54 7.29
N TYR A 432 14.19 -8.64 8.28
CA TYR A 432 14.32 -7.19 8.09
C TYR A 432 15.77 -6.67 8.16
N GLY A 433 16.76 -7.56 8.25
CA GLY A 433 18.17 -7.19 8.27
C GLY A 433 18.64 -6.50 9.55
N LEU A 434 17.99 -6.78 10.71
CA LEU A 434 18.43 -6.25 11.98
C LEU A 434 19.84 -6.72 12.34
N SER A 435 20.70 -5.76 12.70
CA SER A 435 22.02 -6.05 13.27
C SER A 435 21.89 -6.64 14.69
N THR A 436 22.97 -7.26 15.18
CA THR A 436 23.04 -7.75 16.57
C THR A 436 22.74 -6.65 17.58
N PHE A 437 23.14 -5.40 17.29
CA PHE A 437 22.82 -4.25 18.12
C PHE A 437 21.31 -3.90 18.08
N GLY A 438 20.71 -3.89 16.89
CA GLY A 438 19.26 -3.68 16.77
C GLY A 438 18.46 -4.76 17.50
N LEU A 439 18.90 -6.02 17.38
CA LEU A 439 18.28 -7.16 18.06
C LEU A 439 18.40 -7.04 19.60
N SER A 440 19.58 -6.67 20.12
CA SER A 440 19.77 -6.51 21.56
C SER A 440 18.85 -5.41 22.14
N ARG A 441 18.69 -4.30 21.44
CA ARG A 441 17.75 -3.22 21.83
C ARG A 441 16.30 -3.68 21.80
N GLN A 442 15.90 -4.37 20.73
CA GLN A 442 14.52 -4.82 20.56
C GLN A 442 14.10 -5.86 21.61
N LEU A 443 15.04 -6.72 22.02
CA LEU A 443 14.79 -7.78 23.02
C LEU A 443 15.05 -7.33 24.46
N GLY A 444 15.69 -6.17 24.67
CA GLY A 444 16.09 -5.70 26.00
C GLY A 444 17.19 -6.57 26.65
N ILE A 445 18.04 -7.21 25.84
CA ILE A 445 19.14 -8.09 26.30
C ILE A 445 20.50 -7.50 25.94
N SER A 446 21.57 -8.05 26.52
CA SER A 446 22.95 -7.64 26.21
C SER A 446 23.32 -7.95 24.74
N ARG A 447 24.37 -7.30 24.22
CA ARG A 447 24.88 -7.59 22.88
C ARG A 447 25.44 -9.01 22.77
N GLU A 448 26.06 -9.50 23.82
CA GLU A 448 26.62 -10.85 23.94
C GLU A 448 25.51 -11.89 23.88
N GLU A 449 24.43 -11.69 24.61
CA GLU A 449 23.26 -12.57 24.57
C GLU A 449 22.57 -12.55 23.18
N ALA A 450 22.40 -11.37 22.58
CA ALA A 450 21.84 -11.26 21.23
C ALA A 450 22.73 -11.94 20.18
N ALA A 451 24.06 -11.82 20.30
CA ALA A 451 25.02 -12.50 19.41
C ALA A 451 24.99 -14.03 19.59
N SER A 452 24.90 -14.51 20.84
CA SER A 452 24.80 -15.94 21.16
C SER A 452 23.49 -16.53 20.61
N LEU A 453 22.36 -15.85 20.81
CA LEU A 453 21.05 -16.26 20.30
C LEU A 453 21.04 -16.33 18.77
N ARG A 454 21.59 -15.33 18.12
CA ARG A 454 21.73 -15.29 16.65
C ARG A 454 22.60 -16.43 16.14
N LYS A 455 23.71 -16.71 16.80
CA LYS A 455 24.59 -17.82 16.44
C LYS A 455 23.89 -19.18 16.59
N ALA A 456 23.15 -19.39 17.69
CA ALA A 456 22.37 -20.61 17.92
C ALA A 456 21.27 -20.79 16.86
N TYR A 457 20.59 -19.70 16.48
CA TYR A 457 19.59 -19.72 15.43
C TYR A 457 20.18 -20.15 14.08
N PHE A 458 21.28 -19.53 13.65
CA PHE A 458 21.90 -19.88 12.37
C PHE A 458 22.62 -21.24 12.38
N ALA A 459 23.06 -21.72 13.54
CA ALA A 459 23.55 -23.11 13.67
C ALA A 459 22.45 -24.14 13.39
N ARG A 460 21.18 -23.76 13.69
CA ARG A 460 20.01 -24.62 13.43
C ARG A 460 19.41 -24.40 12.03
N PHE A 461 19.41 -23.15 11.58
CA PHE A 461 18.80 -22.72 10.31
C PHE A 461 19.88 -22.13 9.37
N GLY A 462 20.82 -23.01 8.97
CA GLY A 462 21.94 -22.62 8.10
C GLY A 462 21.50 -22.14 6.72
N GLY A 463 20.45 -22.74 6.16
CA GLY A 463 19.87 -22.32 4.88
C GLY A 463 19.34 -20.88 4.90
N VAL A 464 18.77 -20.44 6.02
CA VAL A 464 18.36 -19.03 6.19
C VAL A 464 19.58 -18.11 6.13
N GLN A 465 20.69 -18.46 6.81
CA GLN A 465 21.91 -17.66 6.79
C GLN A 465 22.52 -17.57 5.39
N GLU A 466 22.59 -18.70 4.69
CA GLU A 466 23.10 -18.77 3.32
C GLU A 466 22.26 -17.90 2.37
N TYR A 467 20.94 -18.01 2.47
CA TYR A 467 20.01 -17.19 1.69
C TYR A 467 20.22 -15.70 1.92
N LEU A 468 20.19 -15.24 3.18
CA LEU A 468 20.35 -13.83 3.52
C LEU A 468 21.70 -13.28 3.04
N THR A 469 22.78 -14.04 3.21
CA THR A 469 24.12 -13.67 2.73
C THR A 469 24.18 -13.63 1.20
N GLY A 470 23.56 -14.62 0.56
CA GLY A 470 23.49 -14.76 -0.89
C GLY A 470 22.74 -13.62 -1.56
N VAL A 471 21.60 -13.22 -1.01
CA VAL A 471 20.78 -12.10 -1.53
C VAL A 471 21.59 -10.81 -1.58
N VAL A 472 22.28 -10.42 -0.50
CA VAL A 472 23.09 -9.19 -0.47
C VAL A 472 24.23 -9.27 -1.47
N LYS A 473 24.93 -10.42 -1.53
CA LYS A 473 26.03 -10.61 -2.48
C LYS A 473 25.56 -10.49 -3.94
N GLN A 474 24.44 -11.14 -4.27
CA GLN A 474 23.85 -11.09 -5.60
C GLN A 474 23.40 -9.67 -5.95
N ALA A 475 22.72 -9.00 -5.00
CA ALA A 475 22.23 -7.64 -5.20
C ALA A 475 23.35 -6.63 -5.42
N ARG A 476 24.54 -6.79 -4.80
CA ARG A 476 25.72 -5.95 -5.08
C ARG A 476 26.22 -6.09 -6.52
N THR A 477 26.11 -7.28 -7.10
CA THR A 477 26.51 -7.54 -8.49
C THR A 477 25.47 -7.06 -9.50
N LEU A 478 24.18 -7.32 -9.22
CA LEU A 478 23.08 -7.01 -10.15
C LEU A 478 22.57 -5.57 -10.02
N GLY A 479 22.76 -4.93 -8.86
CA GLY A 479 22.21 -3.61 -8.54
C GLY A 479 20.75 -3.62 -8.10
N TYR A 480 20.13 -4.80 -8.00
CA TYR A 480 18.74 -4.97 -7.58
C TYR A 480 18.50 -6.31 -6.87
N THR A 481 17.38 -6.40 -6.18
CA THR A 481 16.75 -7.66 -5.76
C THR A 481 15.41 -7.84 -6.47
N GLN A 482 14.89 -9.08 -6.48
CA GLN A 482 13.61 -9.34 -7.14
C GLN A 482 12.76 -10.31 -6.34
N THR A 483 11.43 -10.23 -6.50
CA THR A 483 10.44 -11.15 -5.94
C THR A 483 10.32 -12.43 -6.77
N MET A 484 9.52 -13.39 -6.29
CA MET A 484 9.19 -14.59 -7.05
C MET A 484 8.44 -14.28 -8.34
N ALA A 485 7.65 -13.20 -8.37
CA ALA A 485 6.93 -12.74 -9.56
C ALA A 485 7.79 -11.86 -10.50
N GLY A 486 9.09 -11.69 -10.21
CA GLY A 486 9.98 -10.90 -11.06
C GLY A 486 10.00 -9.39 -10.77
N ARG A 487 9.29 -8.89 -9.75
CA ARG A 487 9.31 -7.49 -9.35
C ARG A 487 10.70 -7.10 -8.87
N ARG A 488 11.31 -6.07 -9.45
CA ARG A 488 12.65 -5.61 -9.11
C ARG A 488 12.62 -4.42 -8.18
N ARG A 489 13.54 -4.41 -7.21
CA ARG A 489 13.89 -3.24 -6.40
C ARG A 489 15.33 -2.88 -6.64
N TYR A 490 15.57 -1.70 -7.22
CA TYR A 490 16.91 -1.19 -7.47
C TYR A 490 17.52 -0.60 -6.20
N LEU A 491 18.83 -0.84 -5.98
CA LEU A 491 19.53 -0.57 -4.74
C LEU A 491 20.91 0.09 -5.00
N PRO A 492 20.94 1.31 -5.56
CA PRO A 492 22.19 1.98 -5.92
C PRO A 492 23.12 2.23 -4.73
N GLY A 493 22.57 2.27 -3.50
CA GLY A 493 23.35 2.49 -2.28
C GLY A 493 24.19 1.30 -1.79
N LEU A 494 24.02 0.08 -2.36
CA LEU A 494 24.73 -1.13 -1.90
C LEU A 494 26.24 -1.07 -2.01
N ASN A 495 26.76 -0.29 -2.97
CA ASN A 495 28.18 -0.12 -3.22
C ASN A 495 28.67 1.29 -2.81
N SER A 496 27.92 2.01 -1.97
CA SER A 496 28.29 3.32 -1.46
C SER A 496 29.46 3.24 -0.47
N ASP A 497 30.38 4.20 -0.53
CA ASP A 497 31.43 4.36 0.46
C ASP A 497 30.89 4.80 1.83
N ASN A 498 29.72 5.45 1.86
CA ASN A 498 29.05 5.84 3.09
C ASN A 498 28.46 4.62 3.78
N TYR A 499 28.93 4.32 4.99
CA TYR A 499 28.50 3.17 5.78
C TYR A 499 26.99 3.15 6.04
N ALA A 500 26.40 4.29 6.43
CA ALA A 500 24.97 4.37 6.75
C ALA A 500 24.08 4.13 5.50
N THR A 501 24.48 4.67 4.35
CA THR A 501 23.80 4.44 3.06
C THR A 501 23.88 2.97 2.66
N ARG A 502 25.07 2.39 2.79
CA ARG A 502 25.30 0.98 2.46
C ARG A 502 24.50 0.05 3.38
N GLU A 503 24.53 0.27 4.70
CA GLU A 503 23.76 -0.53 5.67
C GLU A 503 22.25 -0.42 5.42
N ALA A 504 21.75 0.77 5.10
CA ALA A 504 20.33 0.95 4.75
C ALA A 504 19.94 0.17 3.47
N ALA A 505 20.83 0.19 2.45
CA ALA A 505 20.62 -0.54 1.21
C ALA A 505 20.69 -2.08 1.42
N GLU A 506 21.57 -2.56 2.29
CA GLU A 506 21.64 -3.99 2.65
C GLU A 506 20.36 -4.46 3.36
N ARG A 507 19.85 -3.69 4.31
CA ARG A 507 18.53 -3.99 4.93
C ARG A 507 17.42 -4.01 3.90
N ALA A 508 17.41 -3.05 2.98
CA ALA A 508 16.44 -3.00 1.91
C ALA A 508 16.55 -4.21 0.96
N ALA A 509 17.79 -4.69 0.69
CA ALA A 509 18.03 -5.88 -0.12
C ALA A 509 17.47 -7.16 0.52
N LEU A 510 17.62 -7.29 1.83
CA LEU A 510 17.12 -8.46 2.57
C LEU A 510 15.60 -8.49 2.64
N ASN A 511 15.00 -7.33 2.87
CA ASN A 511 13.57 -7.21 3.09
C ASN A 511 12.73 -7.28 1.79
N ALA A 512 13.21 -6.67 0.70
CA ALA A 512 12.41 -6.49 -0.51
C ALA A 512 11.93 -7.80 -1.17
N PRO A 513 12.72 -8.88 -1.28
CA PRO A 513 12.24 -10.13 -1.86
C PRO A 513 11.10 -10.76 -1.06
N ILE A 514 11.15 -10.67 0.27
CA ILE A 514 10.16 -11.29 1.16
C ILE A 514 8.88 -10.45 1.18
N GLN A 515 8.99 -9.15 1.48
CA GLN A 515 7.83 -8.25 1.50
C GLN A 515 7.18 -8.10 0.13
N GLY A 516 8.00 -8.02 -0.93
CA GLY A 516 7.47 -7.88 -2.28
C GLY A 516 6.75 -9.16 -2.73
N THR A 517 7.30 -10.34 -2.42
CA THR A 517 6.60 -11.60 -2.72
C THR A 517 5.30 -11.71 -1.92
N ALA A 518 5.26 -11.29 -0.65
CA ALA A 518 4.01 -11.23 0.11
C ALA A 518 2.99 -10.29 -0.55
N ALA A 519 3.43 -9.13 -1.02
CA ALA A 519 2.57 -8.19 -1.75
C ALA A 519 2.05 -8.77 -3.07
N ASP A 520 2.88 -9.48 -3.82
CA ASP A 520 2.48 -10.14 -5.06
C ASP A 520 1.46 -11.26 -4.79
N ILE A 521 1.65 -12.04 -3.71
CA ILE A 521 0.71 -13.10 -3.30
C ILE A 521 -0.65 -12.53 -2.89
N ILE A 522 -0.70 -11.48 -2.06
CA ILE A 522 -1.99 -10.89 -1.65
C ILE A 522 -2.73 -10.28 -2.84
N LYS A 523 -2.03 -9.66 -3.78
CA LYS A 523 -2.61 -9.15 -5.02
C LYS A 523 -3.19 -10.28 -5.87
N GLN A 524 -2.46 -11.40 -6.02
CA GLN A 524 -2.98 -12.57 -6.71
C GLN A 524 -4.21 -13.15 -5.99
N ALA A 525 -4.21 -13.18 -4.66
CA ALA A 525 -5.35 -13.61 -3.87
C ALA A 525 -6.58 -12.72 -4.09
N MET A 526 -6.40 -11.40 -4.16
CA MET A 526 -7.49 -10.46 -4.48
C MET A 526 -8.15 -10.79 -5.82
N LEU A 527 -7.33 -11.00 -6.86
CA LEU A 527 -7.82 -11.38 -8.18
C LEU A 527 -8.59 -12.71 -8.18
N ASN A 528 -8.02 -13.71 -7.49
CA ASN A 528 -8.64 -15.03 -7.40
C ASN A 528 -9.98 -14.98 -6.67
N VAL A 529 -10.05 -14.24 -5.55
CA VAL A 529 -11.28 -14.09 -4.75
C VAL A 529 -12.35 -13.34 -5.54
N GLU A 530 -12.01 -12.20 -6.17
CA GLU A 530 -12.97 -11.43 -6.95
C GLU A 530 -13.51 -12.23 -8.15
N ALA A 531 -12.64 -12.93 -8.87
CA ALA A 531 -13.04 -13.78 -9.98
C ALA A 531 -13.98 -14.90 -9.53
N ALA A 532 -13.65 -15.58 -8.43
CA ALA A 532 -14.45 -16.68 -7.92
C ALA A 532 -15.81 -16.23 -7.37
N LEU A 533 -15.90 -15.06 -6.72
CA LEU A 533 -17.18 -14.47 -6.31
C LEU A 533 -18.07 -14.20 -7.53
N ARG A 534 -17.51 -13.60 -8.56
CA ARG A 534 -18.23 -13.29 -9.81
C ARG A 534 -18.67 -14.56 -10.55
N GLU A 535 -17.79 -15.55 -10.68
CA GLU A 535 -18.08 -16.82 -11.37
C GLU A 535 -19.21 -17.61 -10.70
N GLN A 536 -19.32 -17.52 -9.37
CA GLN A 536 -20.39 -18.15 -8.61
C GLN A 536 -21.64 -17.27 -8.49
N GLY A 537 -21.64 -16.07 -9.03
CA GLY A 537 -22.77 -15.14 -8.99
C GLY A 537 -23.08 -14.65 -7.58
N LEU A 538 -22.07 -14.57 -6.69
CA LEU A 538 -22.22 -14.11 -5.31
C LEU A 538 -22.24 -12.58 -5.26
N ALA A 539 -23.06 -12.03 -4.37
CA ALA A 539 -23.21 -10.60 -4.17
C ALA A 539 -22.21 -10.03 -3.13
N SER A 540 -21.57 -10.89 -2.36
CA SER A 540 -20.48 -10.51 -1.45
C SER A 540 -19.29 -9.93 -2.22
N ARG A 541 -18.55 -8.98 -1.60
CA ARG A 541 -17.47 -8.26 -2.29
C ARG A 541 -16.32 -7.89 -1.36
N ILE A 542 -15.13 -7.66 -1.94
CA ILE A 542 -13.96 -7.16 -1.22
C ILE A 542 -14.11 -5.65 -1.02
N LEU A 543 -13.83 -5.16 0.18
CA LEU A 543 -13.87 -3.72 0.51
C LEU A 543 -12.49 -3.14 0.75
N LEU A 544 -11.63 -3.83 1.52
CA LEU A 544 -10.33 -3.32 1.91
C LEU A 544 -9.24 -4.41 1.79
N GLN A 545 -8.04 -3.94 1.54
CA GLN A 545 -6.80 -4.68 1.74
C GLN A 545 -5.95 -3.91 2.77
N VAL A 546 -5.65 -4.51 3.91
CA VAL A 546 -4.90 -3.90 5.02
C VAL A 546 -3.79 -4.86 5.46
N HIS A 547 -2.53 -4.51 5.22
CA HIS A 547 -1.38 -5.38 5.46
C HIS A 547 -1.49 -6.72 4.70
N ASP A 548 -1.68 -7.82 5.41
CA ASP A 548 -1.83 -9.18 4.86
C ASP A 548 -3.31 -9.68 4.96
N GLU A 549 -4.24 -8.76 5.24
CA GLU A 549 -5.67 -9.00 5.48
C GLU A 549 -6.53 -8.48 4.32
N LEU A 550 -7.54 -9.24 3.92
CA LEU A 550 -8.68 -8.79 3.12
C LEU A 550 -9.90 -8.60 4.01
N VAL A 551 -10.64 -7.52 3.79
CA VAL A 551 -11.94 -7.26 4.44
C VAL A 551 -13.01 -7.30 3.37
N LEU A 552 -14.04 -8.11 3.61
CA LEU A 552 -15.18 -8.28 2.72
C LEU A 552 -16.47 -7.93 3.44
N GLU A 553 -17.49 -7.48 2.72
CA GLU A 553 -18.86 -7.50 3.21
C GLU A 553 -19.65 -8.64 2.57
N ILE A 554 -20.48 -9.31 3.39
CA ILE A 554 -21.08 -10.58 3.10
C ILE A 554 -22.58 -10.40 2.90
N ALA A 555 -23.07 -10.81 1.75
CA ALA A 555 -24.49 -10.80 1.43
C ALA A 555 -25.25 -11.88 2.23
N PRO A 556 -26.55 -11.65 2.52
CA PRO A 556 -27.35 -12.59 3.31
C PRO A 556 -27.34 -14.01 2.77
N GLY A 557 -26.98 -14.96 3.63
CA GLY A 557 -26.94 -16.37 3.30
C GLY A 557 -25.70 -16.86 2.53
N GLU A 558 -24.73 -15.99 2.24
CA GLU A 558 -23.50 -16.35 1.52
C GLU A 558 -22.30 -16.67 2.45
N ALA A 559 -22.42 -16.44 3.75
CA ALA A 559 -21.30 -16.45 4.71
C ALA A 559 -20.47 -17.74 4.66
N GLU A 560 -21.11 -18.92 4.69
CA GLU A 560 -20.39 -20.20 4.69
C GLU A 560 -19.69 -20.45 3.34
N THR A 561 -20.37 -20.16 2.23
CA THR A 561 -19.84 -20.32 0.87
C THR A 561 -18.66 -19.40 0.65
N VAL A 562 -18.78 -18.11 1.00
CA VAL A 562 -17.71 -17.12 0.83
C VAL A 562 -16.52 -17.43 1.73
N GLN A 563 -16.76 -17.89 2.97
CA GLN A 563 -15.67 -18.28 3.88
C GLN A 563 -14.81 -19.42 3.30
N GLN A 564 -15.43 -20.43 2.72
CA GLN A 564 -14.72 -21.55 2.09
C GLN A 564 -14.00 -21.08 0.83
N LEU A 565 -14.67 -20.29 -0.01
CA LEU A 565 -14.12 -19.74 -1.24
C LEU A 565 -12.89 -18.87 -0.96
N VAL A 566 -13.01 -17.89 -0.06
CA VAL A 566 -11.91 -16.96 0.28
C VAL A 566 -10.70 -17.73 0.81
N ARG A 567 -10.90 -18.65 1.75
CA ARG A 567 -9.82 -19.48 2.26
C ARG A 567 -9.12 -20.26 1.15
N GLN A 568 -9.88 -20.93 0.29
CA GLN A 568 -9.33 -21.72 -0.81
C GLN A 568 -8.55 -20.85 -1.79
N GLN A 569 -9.11 -19.71 -2.22
CA GLN A 569 -8.49 -18.83 -3.21
C GLN A 569 -7.22 -18.16 -2.67
N MET A 570 -7.21 -17.76 -1.40
CA MET A 570 -6.03 -17.19 -0.77
C MET A 570 -4.95 -18.25 -0.54
N GLU A 571 -5.29 -19.42 -0.01
CA GLU A 571 -4.31 -20.51 0.22
C GLU A 571 -3.67 -21.03 -1.07
N SER A 572 -4.36 -20.93 -2.19
CA SER A 572 -3.88 -21.35 -3.51
C SER A 572 -3.23 -20.25 -4.34
N ALA A 573 -3.12 -19.02 -3.82
CA ALA A 573 -2.60 -17.87 -4.56
C ALA A 573 -1.12 -17.99 -4.97
N ALA A 574 -0.36 -18.85 -4.29
CA ALA A 574 1.01 -19.18 -4.66
C ALA A 574 1.38 -20.60 -4.26
N SER A 575 2.30 -21.21 -5.01
CA SER A 575 2.88 -22.52 -4.67
C SER A 575 4.21 -22.35 -3.96
N LEU A 576 4.22 -22.55 -2.64
CA LEU A 576 5.40 -22.49 -1.80
C LEU A 576 5.80 -23.89 -1.31
N SER A 577 7.02 -24.04 -0.80
CA SER A 577 7.50 -25.28 -0.14
C SER A 577 6.74 -25.57 1.17
N VAL A 578 6.05 -24.58 1.70
CA VAL A 578 5.18 -24.67 2.87
C VAL A 578 3.79 -24.16 2.49
N LYS A 579 2.74 -24.81 2.99
CA LYS A 579 1.36 -24.43 2.68
C LYS A 579 1.09 -23.01 3.19
N LEU A 580 0.40 -22.19 2.40
CA LEU A 580 -0.21 -20.95 2.89
C LEU A 580 -1.41 -21.30 3.77
N GLU A 581 -1.56 -20.60 4.87
CA GLU A 581 -2.69 -20.75 5.78
C GLU A 581 -3.36 -19.42 6.00
N VAL A 582 -4.71 -19.45 6.00
CA VAL A 582 -5.55 -18.26 6.10
C VAL A 582 -6.50 -18.42 7.28
N GLY A 583 -6.40 -17.49 8.23
CA GLY A 583 -7.41 -17.28 9.26
C GLY A 583 -8.60 -16.53 8.63
N VAL A 584 -9.82 -16.93 8.96
CA VAL A 584 -11.05 -16.26 8.50
C VAL A 584 -11.98 -16.06 9.68
N GLY A 585 -12.34 -14.80 9.92
CA GLY A 585 -13.32 -14.41 10.93
C GLY A 585 -14.55 -13.75 10.31
N LEU A 586 -15.67 -13.82 11.00
CA LEU A 586 -16.95 -13.23 10.61
C LEU A 586 -17.54 -12.45 11.80
N GLY A 587 -18.04 -11.26 11.57
CA GLY A 587 -18.58 -10.43 12.64
C GLY A 587 -19.52 -9.32 12.15
N LYS A 588 -20.18 -8.68 13.10
CA LYS A 588 -21.04 -7.51 12.81
C LYS A 588 -20.25 -6.22 12.65
N THR A 589 -19.01 -6.20 13.10
CA THR A 589 -18.07 -5.10 12.90
C THR A 589 -16.74 -5.66 12.42
N TRP A 590 -15.86 -4.82 11.90
CA TRP A 590 -14.50 -5.22 11.57
C TRP A 590 -13.74 -5.75 12.81
N ARG A 591 -13.97 -5.15 13.98
CA ARG A 591 -13.44 -5.66 15.25
C ARG A 591 -13.88 -7.09 15.54
N ASP A 592 -15.19 -7.36 15.41
CA ASP A 592 -15.77 -8.67 15.76
C ASP A 592 -15.39 -9.75 14.75
N ALA A 593 -15.05 -9.37 13.52
CA ALA A 593 -14.54 -10.25 12.48
C ALA A 593 -13.03 -10.55 12.65
N ALA A 594 -12.30 -9.80 13.49
CA ALA A 594 -10.88 -10.07 13.75
C ALA A 594 -10.71 -11.39 14.53
N HIS A 595 -9.63 -12.13 14.25
CA HIS A 595 -9.33 -13.45 14.82
C HIS A 595 -7.90 -13.56 15.36
#